data_89cb83ebfb8d2c429aafb4fc51c7e72a
#
_entry.id   89cb83ebfb8d2c429aafb4fc51c7e72a
#
_cell.length_a   1.000
_cell.length_b   1.000
_cell.length_c   1.000
_cell.angle_alpha   90.00
_cell.angle_beta   90.00
_cell.angle_gamma   90.00
#
_symmetry.space_group_name_H-M   'P 1'
#
loop_
_entity.id
_entity.type
_entity.pdbx_description
1 polymer ?
#
loop_
_entity_poly.entity_id
_entity_poly.type
_entity_poly.pdbx_seq_one_letter_code
_entity_poly.pdbx_strand_id
1 'polypeptide(L)'
;LNFINSHNGNQKNVSIYGQEYTNTTYKLAKMNLAVRGISGNLGDIAGDTFFKDQHPDLKADYIMANPPFNQKQWRADNELVDDARWAGYPTPPTGNANYAWIMHMISKLSEHGTAGFVLANGSMSSNTSGEGDIRQKIIENDLVDCMIALPGQLFYTTQIPVCLWFISKDKRGNNEKGLLKRRDRQGETLFIDAREMGSMVNRTLKELTNDDIAKITQTYHIWRGEELTTETAESDKELLEIARDKALQEIELAKGTEEEKKKARMLVLQQFK
;
A
#
# COMPACT_ATOMS: atom_id res chain seq x y z
N LEU A 1 -11.09 6.98 -1.04
CA LEU A 1 -12.44 7.46 -0.76
C LEU A 1 -13.34 6.33 -0.28
N ASN A 2 -13.45 5.25 -1.04
CA ASN A 2 -14.29 4.10 -0.66
C ASN A 2 -13.93 3.58 0.74
N PHE A 3 -12.64 3.41 1.03
CA PHE A 3 -12.17 3.02 2.36
C PHE A 3 -12.65 3.96 3.47
N ILE A 4 -12.55 5.27 3.27
CA ILE A 4 -13.01 6.27 4.26
C ILE A 4 -14.52 6.17 4.47
N ASN A 5 -15.27 6.04 3.37
CA ASN A 5 -16.73 5.94 3.42
C ASN A 5 -17.19 4.64 4.09
N SER A 6 -16.57 3.50 3.75
CA SER A 6 -16.91 2.20 4.33
C SER A 6 -16.62 2.07 5.83
N HIS A 7 -15.74 2.94 6.35
CA HIS A 7 -15.41 3.00 7.78
C HIS A 7 -16.06 4.21 8.49
N ASN A 8 -17.16 4.74 7.94
CA ASN A 8 -17.87 5.91 8.48
C ASN A 8 -16.98 7.13 8.70
N GLY A 9 -15.89 7.23 7.97
CA GLY A 9 -14.95 8.35 8.04
C GLY A 9 -15.48 9.58 7.31
N ASN A 10 -15.12 10.76 7.81
CA ASN A 10 -15.42 12.01 7.13
C ASN A 10 -14.26 12.41 6.21
N GLN A 11 -14.50 12.41 4.90
CA GLN A 11 -13.49 12.80 3.90
C GLN A 11 -12.93 14.20 4.11
N LYS A 12 -13.69 15.12 4.73
CA LYS A 12 -13.25 16.48 5.02
C LYS A 12 -12.17 16.54 6.11
N ASN A 13 -12.03 15.48 6.90
CA ASN A 13 -11.02 15.39 7.97
C ASN A 13 -9.73 14.71 7.50
N VAL A 14 -9.62 14.39 6.20
CA VAL A 14 -8.45 13.71 5.64
C VAL A 14 -7.66 14.68 4.77
N SER A 15 -6.40 14.89 5.12
CA SER A 15 -5.44 15.65 4.31
C SER A 15 -4.59 14.68 3.48
N ILE A 16 -4.57 14.87 2.16
CA ILE A 16 -3.86 14.01 1.22
C ILE A 16 -2.62 14.74 0.72
N TYR A 17 -1.48 14.07 0.83
CA TYR A 17 -0.19 14.54 0.35
C TYR A 17 0.39 13.54 -0.64
N GLY A 18 1.16 14.05 -1.59
CA GLY A 18 1.85 13.22 -2.56
C GLY A 18 2.89 14.01 -3.32
N GLN A 19 3.69 13.31 -4.09
CA GLN A 19 4.67 13.92 -4.99
C GLN A 19 4.86 13.03 -6.21
N GLU A 20 4.99 13.65 -7.37
CA GLU A 20 5.16 12.96 -8.65
C GLU A 20 6.41 13.46 -9.37
N TYR A 21 7.16 12.53 -9.94
CA TYR A 21 8.43 12.84 -10.61
C TYR A 21 8.24 13.59 -11.93
N THR A 22 7.28 13.17 -12.77
CA THR A 22 7.08 13.74 -14.10
C THR A 22 5.90 14.71 -14.15
N ASN A 23 6.01 15.76 -14.98
CA ASN A 23 4.95 16.73 -15.19
C ASN A 23 3.63 16.11 -15.67
N THR A 24 3.71 15.10 -16.53
CA THR A 24 2.52 14.42 -17.05
C THR A 24 1.78 13.69 -15.94
N THR A 25 2.48 12.89 -15.14
CA THR A 25 1.89 12.15 -14.01
C THR A 25 1.36 13.11 -12.96
N TYR A 26 2.10 14.17 -12.65
CA TYR A 26 1.66 15.23 -11.73
C TYR A 26 0.32 15.87 -12.15
N LYS A 27 0.20 16.24 -13.44
CA LYS A 27 -1.05 16.80 -13.97
C LYS A 27 -2.19 15.79 -13.94
N LEU A 28 -1.92 14.54 -14.31
CA LEU A 28 -2.90 13.46 -14.25
C LEU A 28 -3.36 13.18 -12.82
N ALA A 29 -2.45 13.18 -11.85
CA ALA A 29 -2.76 13.00 -10.43
C ALA A 29 -3.66 14.15 -9.94
N LYS A 30 -3.33 15.41 -10.26
CA LYS A 30 -4.19 16.58 -9.94
C LYS A 30 -5.57 16.48 -10.56
N MET A 31 -5.65 16.12 -11.85
CA MET A 31 -6.92 15.88 -12.52
C MET A 31 -7.74 14.79 -11.82
N ASN A 32 -7.09 13.70 -11.48
CA ASN A 32 -7.72 12.54 -10.85
C ASN A 32 -8.32 12.89 -9.48
N LEU A 33 -7.61 13.68 -8.67
CA LEU A 33 -8.12 14.22 -7.41
C LEU A 33 -9.30 15.17 -7.65
N ALA A 34 -9.16 16.10 -8.60
CA ALA A 34 -10.19 17.10 -8.89
C ALA A 34 -11.51 16.46 -9.37
N VAL A 35 -11.45 15.50 -10.29
CA VAL A 35 -12.65 14.77 -10.78
C VAL A 35 -13.37 14.01 -9.64
N ARG A 36 -12.64 13.60 -8.63
CA ARG A 36 -13.20 12.91 -7.44
C ARG A 36 -13.60 13.87 -6.31
N GLY A 37 -13.45 15.18 -6.51
CA GLY A 37 -13.74 16.17 -5.48
C GLY A 37 -12.81 16.09 -4.26
N ILE A 38 -11.59 15.56 -4.45
CA ILE A 38 -10.61 15.39 -3.38
C ILE A 38 -9.64 16.58 -3.40
N SER A 39 -9.49 17.25 -2.28
CA SER A 39 -8.39 18.19 -2.07
C SER A 39 -7.13 17.43 -1.67
N GLY A 40 -6.01 17.64 -2.39
CA GLY A 40 -4.73 17.03 -2.07
C GLY A 40 -3.57 17.96 -2.39
N ASN A 41 -2.55 17.95 -1.54
CA ASN A 41 -1.32 18.68 -1.75
C ASN A 41 -0.28 17.75 -2.41
N LEU A 42 -0.05 17.94 -3.71
CA LEU A 42 0.94 17.18 -4.48
C LEU A 42 2.26 17.94 -4.66
N GLY A 43 2.48 18.98 -3.87
CA GLY A 43 3.57 19.93 -4.06
C GLY A 43 3.25 20.95 -5.16
N ASP A 44 4.15 21.92 -5.34
CA ASP A 44 3.97 23.01 -6.31
C ASP A 44 4.30 22.60 -7.74
N ILE A 45 5.26 21.69 -7.88
CA ILE A 45 5.77 21.19 -9.16
C ILE A 45 6.02 19.71 -9.14
N ALA A 46 6.17 19.10 -10.32
CA ALA A 46 6.75 17.76 -10.44
C ALA A 46 8.21 17.79 -9.98
N GLY A 47 8.67 16.76 -9.28
CA GLY A 47 10.04 16.70 -8.78
C GLY A 47 10.44 15.35 -8.23
N ASP A 48 11.74 15.09 -8.26
CA ASP A 48 12.32 13.90 -7.67
C ASP A 48 12.16 13.90 -6.16
N THR A 49 11.56 12.88 -5.61
CA THR A 49 11.29 12.74 -4.17
C THR A 49 12.57 12.72 -3.33
N PHE A 50 13.66 12.20 -3.87
CA PHE A 50 14.92 12.13 -3.14
C PHE A 50 15.67 13.45 -3.15
N PHE A 51 15.69 14.16 -4.28
CA PHE A 51 16.46 15.40 -4.45
C PHE A 51 15.67 16.67 -4.18
N LYS A 52 14.33 16.59 -4.27
CA LYS A 52 13.45 17.75 -4.11
C LYS A 52 12.19 17.37 -3.35
N ASP A 53 12.36 17.02 -2.09
CA ASP A 53 11.25 16.76 -1.18
C ASP A 53 10.41 18.03 -0.97
N GLN A 54 9.19 18.03 -1.44
CA GLN A 54 8.30 19.19 -1.33
C GLN A 54 7.45 19.18 -0.04
N HIS A 55 7.60 18.15 0.78
CA HIS A 55 6.90 18.00 2.06
C HIS A 55 7.89 17.65 3.18
N PRO A 56 8.97 18.44 3.41
CA PRO A 56 10.07 18.05 4.31
C PRO A 56 9.59 17.80 5.74
N ASP A 57 8.66 18.59 6.22
CA ASP A 57 8.15 18.53 7.60
C ASP A 57 6.91 17.64 7.78
N LEU A 58 6.46 16.99 6.69
CA LEU A 58 5.28 16.14 6.75
C LEU A 58 5.49 14.96 7.71
N LYS A 59 4.54 14.78 8.61
CA LYS A 59 4.37 13.59 9.45
C LYS A 59 2.99 13.01 9.20
N ALA A 60 2.95 11.92 8.46
CA ALA A 60 1.73 11.26 8.02
C ALA A 60 1.31 10.17 8.99
N ASP A 61 0.01 10.06 9.25
CA ASP A 61 -0.55 8.95 10.03
C ASP A 61 -0.60 7.67 9.21
N TYR A 62 -0.82 7.80 7.89
CA TYR A 62 -0.87 6.68 6.96
C TYR A 62 -0.08 6.98 5.69
N ILE A 63 0.72 6.03 5.27
CA ILE A 63 1.42 6.08 3.97
C ILE A 63 1.02 4.84 3.17
N MET A 64 0.62 5.05 1.92
CA MET A 64 0.40 3.98 0.95
C MET A 64 1.22 4.26 -0.29
N ALA A 65 2.05 3.31 -0.71
CA ALA A 65 2.94 3.52 -1.85
C ALA A 65 3.16 2.25 -2.68
N ASN A 66 3.37 2.46 -3.96
CA ASN A 66 3.90 1.47 -4.88
C ASN A 66 5.10 2.11 -5.61
N PRO A 67 6.26 2.18 -4.93
CA PRO A 67 7.44 2.83 -5.51
C PRO A 67 7.99 2.01 -6.69
N PRO A 68 8.84 2.62 -7.55
CA PRO A 68 9.50 1.90 -8.62
C PRO A 68 10.32 0.73 -8.09
N PHE A 69 10.10 -0.50 -8.65
CA PHE A 69 10.82 -1.68 -8.20
C PHE A 69 12.26 -1.68 -8.70
N ASN A 70 13.20 -1.92 -7.79
CA ASN A 70 14.62 -2.09 -8.09
C ASN A 70 15.21 -0.94 -8.94
N GLN A 71 14.81 0.29 -8.65
CA GLN A 71 15.28 1.49 -9.36
C GLN A 71 16.80 1.60 -9.20
N LYS A 72 17.51 1.56 -10.32
CA LYS A 72 18.97 1.66 -10.38
C LYS A 72 19.40 3.09 -10.63
N GLN A 73 20.65 3.42 -10.23
CA GLN A 73 21.28 4.72 -10.51
C GLN A 73 20.40 5.91 -10.09
N TRP A 74 19.73 5.78 -8.95
CA TRP A 74 18.81 6.77 -8.41
C TRP A 74 19.53 7.97 -7.77
N ARG A 75 20.82 7.83 -7.47
CA ARG A 75 21.76 8.88 -7.04
C ARG A 75 23.19 8.53 -7.47
N ALA A 76 24.10 9.50 -7.50
CA ALA A 76 25.53 9.25 -7.61
C ALA A 76 26.12 8.85 -6.23
N ASP A 77 27.33 8.30 -6.22
CA ASP A 77 27.94 7.76 -5.00
C ASP A 77 28.17 8.81 -3.91
N ASN A 78 28.41 10.05 -4.30
CA ASN A 78 28.67 11.19 -3.40
C ASN A 78 27.42 12.03 -3.09
N GLU A 79 26.27 11.67 -3.62
CA GLU A 79 25.01 12.38 -3.39
C GLU A 79 24.22 11.76 -2.25
N LEU A 80 23.50 12.58 -1.50
CA LEU A 80 22.61 12.19 -0.41
C LEU A 80 23.26 11.25 0.63
N VAL A 81 24.57 11.32 0.83
CA VAL A 81 25.28 10.43 1.77
C VAL A 81 24.86 10.71 3.19
N ASP A 82 24.77 12.00 3.55
CA ASP A 82 24.41 12.46 4.90
C ASP A 82 22.96 12.95 4.99
N ASP A 83 22.07 12.40 4.19
CA ASP A 83 20.67 12.81 4.19
C ASP A 83 19.99 12.40 5.50
N ALA A 84 19.23 13.33 6.08
CA ALA A 84 18.55 13.14 7.36
C ALA A 84 17.56 11.97 7.39
N ARG A 85 17.05 11.53 6.22
CA ARG A 85 16.08 10.42 6.12
C ARG A 85 16.66 9.07 6.52
N TRP A 86 17.97 8.89 6.41
CA TRP A 86 18.68 7.68 6.87
C TRP A 86 19.68 7.91 7.99
N ALA A 87 19.49 9.01 8.74
CA ALA A 87 20.28 9.22 9.95
C ALA A 87 20.11 8.04 10.92
N GLY A 88 21.23 7.45 11.34
CA GLY A 88 21.25 6.26 12.21
C GLY A 88 21.19 4.92 11.45
N TYR A 89 21.07 4.94 10.14
CA TYR A 89 21.12 3.76 9.26
C TYR A 89 22.29 3.85 8.29
N PRO A 90 22.75 2.73 7.71
CA PRO A 90 23.63 2.80 6.56
C PRO A 90 23.00 3.56 5.38
N THR A 91 23.79 4.29 4.61
CA THR A 91 23.31 4.96 3.40
C THR A 91 22.81 3.93 2.39
N PRO A 92 21.59 4.09 1.83
CA PRO A 92 21.06 3.15 0.84
C PRO A 92 21.96 3.08 -0.41
N PRO A 93 22.15 1.90 -1.01
CA PRO A 93 23.06 1.71 -2.13
C PRO A 93 22.58 2.43 -3.40
N THR A 94 23.51 2.93 -4.22
CA THR A 94 23.21 3.57 -5.51
C THR A 94 22.60 2.62 -6.54
N GLY A 95 22.90 1.32 -6.41
CA GLY A 95 22.45 0.29 -7.34
C GLY A 95 20.98 -0.10 -7.18
N ASN A 96 20.33 0.25 -6.06
CA ASN A 96 18.93 -0.11 -5.80
C ASN A 96 18.29 0.85 -4.79
N ALA A 97 17.20 1.50 -5.18
CA ALA A 97 16.47 2.47 -4.34
C ALA A 97 15.47 1.84 -3.38
N ASN A 98 15.24 0.52 -3.36
CA ASN A 98 14.19 -0.09 -2.54
C ASN A 98 14.26 0.37 -1.08
N TYR A 99 15.45 0.32 -0.48
CA TYR A 99 15.63 0.74 0.91
C TYR A 99 15.63 2.25 1.10
N ALA A 100 16.00 3.04 0.09
CA ALA A 100 15.83 4.48 0.13
C ALA A 100 14.35 4.87 0.19
N TRP A 101 13.49 4.18 -0.55
CA TRP A 101 12.04 4.36 -0.47
C TRP A 101 11.49 3.96 0.90
N ILE A 102 11.91 2.82 1.45
CA ILE A 102 11.49 2.40 2.80
C ILE A 102 11.85 3.48 3.83
N MET A 103 13.09 3.94 3.81
CA MET A 103 13.58 4.93 4.79
C MET A 103 12.95 6.30 4.59
N HIS A 104 12.70 6.71 3.34
CA HIS A 104 11.91 7.91 3.06
C HIS A 104 10.52 7.82 3.70
N MET A 105 9.80 6.72 3.52
CA MET A 105 8.49 6.52 4.15
C MET A 105 8.58 6.52 5.68
N ILE A 106 9.56 5.81 6.27
CA ILE A 106 9.78 5.82 7.72
C ILE A 106 10.01 7.25 8.25
N SER A 107 10.79 8.06 7.53
CA SER A 107 11.07 9.46 7.91
C SER A 107 9.81 10.34 7.90
N LYS A 108 8.84 10.02 7.05
CA LYS A 108 7.57 10.74 6.90
C LYS A 108 6.46 10.26 7.82
N LEU A 109 6.63 9.16 8.53
CA LEU A 109 5.62 8.68 9.48
C LEU A 109 5.58 9.56 10.75
N SER A 110 4.38 9.83 11.23
CA SER A 110 4.14 10.33 12.59
C SER A 110 4.54 9.29 13.65
N GLU A 111 4.55 9.66 14.91
CA GLU A 111 4.92 8.76 16.03
C GLU A 111 4.02 7.51 16.14
N HIS A 112 2.78 7.61 15.68
CA HIS A 112 1.81 6.50 15.66
C HIS A 112 1.48 6.05 14.24
N GLY A 113 2.26 6.52 13.25
CA GLY A 113 1.99 6.30 11.84
C GLY A 113 2.26 4.87 11.38
N THR A 114 1.51 4.47 10.36
CA THR A 114 1.64 3.17 9.69
C THR A 114 1.83 3.37 8.19
N ALA A 115 2.79 2.67 7.60
CA ALA A 115 3.00 2.63 6.16
C ALA A 115 2.72 1.23 5.61
N GLY A 116 2.00 1.16 4.48
CA GLY A 116 1.83 -0.06 3.69
C GLY A 116 2.33 0.17 2.26
N PHE A 117 3.24 -0.65 1.78
CA PHE A 117 3.79 -0.46 0.43
C PHE A 117 4.22 -1.78 -0.21
N VAL A 118 4.29 -1.73 -1.54
CA VAL A 118 4.63 -2.89 -2.38
C VAL A 118 6.08 -2.78 -2.81
N LEU A 119 6.83 -3.87 -2.71
CA LEU A 119 8.17 -4.01 -3.28
C LEU A 119 8.34 -5.36 -3.96
N ALA A 120 9.37 -5.48 -4.79
CA ALA A 120 9.78 -6.77 -5.33
C ALA A 120 10.15 -7.73 -4.18
N ASN A 121 9.81 -9.00 -4.32
CA ASN A 121 9.97 -10.02 -3.27
C ASN A 121 11.42 -10.12 -2.76
N GLY A 122 12.40 -9.87 -3.63
CA GLY A 122 13.81 -9.81 -3.27
C GLY A 122 14.16 -8.81 -2.15
N SER A 123 13.32 -7.79 -1.92
CA SER A 123 13.53 -6.84 -0.82
C SER A 123 13.51 -7.48 0.57
N MET A 124 12.84 -8.64 0.73
CA MET A 124 12.79 -9.36 2.00
C MET A 124 14.11 -10.08 2.34
N SER A 125 14.95 -10.39 1.36
CA SER A 125 16.12 -11.26 1.56
C SER A 125 17.43 -10.76 0.96
N SER A 126 17.40 -9.67 0.17
CA SER A 126 18.61 -9.13 -0.45
C SER A 126 19.65 -8.68 0.59
N ASN A 127 20.90 -9.06 0.38
CA ASN A 127 22.06 -8.61 1.14
C ASN A 127 23.04 -7.82 0.26
N THR A 128 22.64 -7.50 -0.97
CA THR A 128 23.50 -6.80 -1.94
C THR A 128 23.81 -5.39 -1.44
N SER A 129 25.08 -5.03 -1.47
CA SER A 129 25.55 -3.64 -1.20
C SER A 129 25.06 -3.03 0.12
N GLY A 130 24.96 -3.81 1.20
CA GLY A 130 24.56 -3.32 2.53
C GLY A 130 23.05 -3.24 2.76
N GLU A 131 22.21 -3.71 1.83
CA GLU A 131 20.75 -3.76 2.04
C GLU A 131 20.38 -4.61 3.27
N GLY A 132 21.13 -5.69 3.54
CA GLY A 132 20.93 -6.53 4.72
C GLY A 132 21.11 -5.77 6.03
N ASP A 133 22.11 -4.90 6.11
CA ASP A 133 22.40 -4.12 7.32
C ASP A 133 21.30 -3.07 7.58
N ILE A 134 20.78 -2.45 6.53
CA ILE A 134 19.66 -1.52 6.66
C ILE A 134 18.43 -2.28 7.15
N ARG A 135 18.12 -3.43 6.55
CA ARG A 135 16.98 -4.28 6.95
C ARG A 135 17.10 -4.72 8.40
N GLN A 136 18.28 -5.17 8.82
CA GLN A 136 18.55 -5.55 10.19
C GLN A 136 18.22 -4.40 11.14
N LYS A 137 18.71 -3.19 10.87
CA LYS A 137 18.42 -2.02 11.71
C LYS A 137 16.94 -1.63 11.75
N ILE A 138 16.22 -1.77 10.65
CA ILE A 138 14.77 -1.52 10.61
C ILE A 138 14.04 -2.51 11.54
N ILE A 139 14.47 -3.77 11.54
CA ILE A 139 13.92 -4.82 12.42
C ILE A 139 14.32 -4.57 13.88
N GLU A 140 15.57 -4.27 14.16
CA GLU A 140 16.08 -3.96 15.51
C GLU A 140 15.41 -2.74 16.14
N ASN A 141 15.02 -1.77 15.31
CA ASN A 141 14.22 -0.61 15.71
C ASN A 141 12.72 -0.92 15.85
N ASP A 142 12.34 -2.19 15.75
CA ASP A 142 10.97 -2.68 15.92
C ASP A 142 9.94 -2.02 15.00
N LEU A 143 10.33 -1.65 13.77
CA LEU A 143 9.47 -0.93 12.84
C LEU A 143 8.65 -1.85 11.94
N VAL A 144 9.11 -3.07 11.67
CA VAL A 144 8.39 -4.02 10.80
C VAL A 144 7.23 -4.64 11.56
N ASP A 145 6.00 -4.34 11.13
CA ASP A 145 4.77 -4.86 11.73
C ASP A 145 4.35 -6.18 11.05
N CYS A 146 4.22 -6.15 9.72
CA CYS A 146 3.84 -7.35 8.96
C CYS A 146 4.52 -7.37 7.58
N MET A 147 4.81 -8.56 7.09
CA MET A 147 5.29 -8.81 5.74
C MET A 147 4.45 -9.89 5.07
N ILE A 148 3.98 -9.62 3.85
CA ILE A 148 3.14 -10.56 3.09
C ILE A 148 3.85 -10.87 1.77
N ALA A 149 4.23 -12.12 1.57
CA ALA A 149 4.73 -12.59 0.28
C ALA A 149 3.54 -12.88 -0.64
N LEU A 150 3.48 -12.19 -1.78
CA LEU A 150 2.40 -12.31 -2.76
C LEU A 150 2.86 -13.10 -3.99
N PRO A 151 1.91 -13.68 -4.76
CA PRO A 151 2.24 -14.36 -6.01
C PRO A 151 2.81 -13.41 -7.05
N GLY A 152 3.44 -13.96 -8.08
CA GLY A 152 3.74 -13.21 -9.30
C GLY A 152 2.49 -12.96 -10.14
N GLN A 153 2.68 -12.22 -11.24
CA GLN A 153 1.63 -11.96 -12.24
C GLN A 153 0.45 -11.09 -11.74
N LEU A 154 0.60 -10.36 -10.64
CA LEU A 154 -0.43 -9.44 -10.13
C LEU A 154 -0.48 -8.09 -10.89
N PHE A 155 0.50 -7.82 -11.75
CA PHE A 155 0.58 -6.56 -12.50
C PHE A 155 0.58 -6.80 -14.00
N TYR A 156 -0.07 -5.89 -14.74
CA TYR A 156 -0.12 -5.95 -16.21
C TYR A 156 1.27 -5.82 -16.87
N THR A 157 2.17 -5.06 -16.24
CA THR A 157 3.47 -4.68 -16.83
C THR A 157 4.63 -5.54 -16.37
N THR A 158 4.46 -6.34 -15.33
CA THR A 158 5.51 -7.21 -14.78
C THR A 158 4.94 -8.47 -14.17
N GLN A 159 5.67 -9.58 -14.33
CA GLN A 159 5.29 -10.88 -13.76
C GLN A 159 6.05 -11.22 -12.48
N ILE A 160 6.90 -10.32 -11.99
CA ILE A 160 7.71 -10.59 -10.80
C ILE A 160 6.84 -10.78 -9.55
N PRO A 161 7.19 -11.71 -8.67
CA PRO A 161 6.54 -11.81 -7.37
C PRO A 161 6.87 -10.58 -6.52
N VAL A 162 5.90 -10.14 -5.75
CA VAL A 162 6.01 -8.95 -4.91
C VAL A 162 5.72 -9.29 -3.45
N CYS A 163 6.05 -8.37 -2.58
CA CYS A 163 5.68 -8.45 -1.18
C CYS A 163 5.09 -7.11 -0.70
N LEU A 164 4.22 -7.20 0.28
CA LEU A 164 3.77 -6.04 1.03
C LEU A 164 4.62 -5.91 2.29
N TRP A 165 5.06 -4.70 2.54
CA TRP A 165 5.67 -4.28 3.79
C TRP A 165 4.69 -3.42 4.56
N PHE A 166 4.50 -3.75 5.83
CA PHE A 166 3.79 -2.90 6.78
C PHE A 166 4.78 -2.46 7.85
N ILE A 167 5.00 -1.15 7.92
CA ILE A 167 5.84 -0.49 8.91
C ILE A 167 4.93 0.25 9.88
N SER A 168 5.16 0.11 11.17
CA SER A 168 4.46 0.84 12.22
C SER A 168 5.45 1.42 13.21
N LYS A 169 5.31 2.70 13.55
CA LYS A 169 6.11 3.33 14.61
C LYS A 169 5.56 3.08 16.00
N ASP A 170 4.33 2.62 16.12
CA ASP A 170 3.71 2.28 17.38
C ASP A 170 3.07 0.89 17.32
N LYS A 171 3.72 -0.07 17.94
CA LYS A 171 3.28 -1.46 18.05
C LYS A 171 2.70 -1.79 19.42
N ARG A 172 2.69 -0.81 20.34
CA ARG A 172 2.08 -0.94 21.66
C ARG A 172 0.56 -1.08 21.53
N GLY A 173 -0.02 -1.94 22.33
CA GLY A 173 -1.44 -2.27 22.25
C GLY A 173 -2.39 -1.15 22.66
N ASN A 174 -1.95 -0.25 23.51
CA ASN A 174 -2.75 0.85 24.05
C ASN A 174 -2.44 2.14 23.29
N ASN A 175 -3.30 2.47 22.33
CA ASN A 175 -3.26 3.82 21.80
C ASN A 175 -4.10 4.72 22.75
N GLU A 176 -3.49 5.79 23.22
CA GLU A 176 -4.08 6.74 24.20
C GLU A 176 -5.40 7.37 23.73
N LYS A 177 -5.72 7.29 22.43
CA LYS A 177 -6.98 7.78 21.86
C LYS A 177 -8.14 6.79 21.95
N GLY A 178 -7.93 5.59 22.52
CA GLY A 178 -9.02 4.68 22.93
C GLY A 178 -9.87 4.09 21.80
N LEU A 179 -9.50 4.26 20.53
CA LEU A 179 -10.35 3.92 19.38
C LEU A 179 -10.27 2.44 18.97
N LEU A 180 -9.17 1.74 19.28
CA LEU A 180 -9.06 0.29 18.99
C LEU A 180 -8.17 -0.35 20.05
N LYS A 181 -8.71 -1.32 20.77
CA LYS A 181 -7.91 -2.19 21.64
C LYS A 181 -7.09 -3.13 20.74
N ARG A 182 -5.78 -2.91 20.70
CA ARG A 182 -4.83 -3.80 20.03
C ARG A 182 -3.97 -4.47 21.08
N ARG A 183 -3.50 -5.70 20.79
CA ARG A 183 -2.49 -6.30 21.66
C ARG A 183 -1.12 -5.61 21.47
N ASP A 184 -0.28 -5.69 22.46
CA ASP A 184 1.12 -5.30 22.35
C ASP A 184 1.83 -6.29 21.40
N ARG A 185 2.53 -5.74 20.39
CA ARG A 185 3.26 -6.48 19.37
C ARG A 185 4.72 -6.04 19.28
N GLN A 186 5.21 -5.34 20.32
CA GLN A 186 6.63 -4.93 20.37
C GLN A 186 7.54 -6.16 20.26
N GLY A 187 8.59 -6.06 19.44
CA GLY A 187 9.51 -7.15 19.18
C GLY A 187 8.98 -8.27 18.29
N GLU A 188 7.76 -8.18 17.78
CA GLU A 188 7.15 -9.19 16.90
C GLU A 188 6.98 -8.69 15.47
N THR A 189 7.10 -9.58 14.52
CA THR A 189 6.77 -9.35 13.09
C THR A 189 5.95 -10.50 12.58
N LEU A 190 4.80 -10.20 11.98
CA LEU A 190 3.97 -11.22 11.30
C LEU A 190 4.49 -11.46 9.88
N PHE A 191 4.62 -12.73 9.51
CA PHE A 191 4.88 -13.14 8.13
C PHE A 191 3.69 -13.93 7.60
N ILE A 192 3.14 -13.51 6.45
CA ILE A 192 2.06 -14.21 5.76
C ILE A 192 2.59 -14.69 4.40
N ASP A 193 2.52 -15.99 4.17
CA ASP A 193 2.82 -16.57 2.87
C ASP A 193 1.55 -16.71 2.04
N ALA A 194 1.36 -15.79 1.10
CA ALA A 194 0.24 -15.77 0.18
C ALA A 194 0.65 -16.09 -1.28
N ARG A 195 1.85 -16.67 -1.49
CA ARG A 195 2.39 -16.91 -2.83
C ARG A 195 1.55 -17.86 -3.68
N GLU A 196 0.83 -18.76 -3.06
CA GLU A 196 -0.05 -19.73 -3.73
C GLU A 196 -1.50 -19.23 -3.88
N MET A 197 -1.82 -18.04 -3.34
CA MET A 197 -3.16 -17.44 -3.44
C MET A 197 -3.42 -16.83 -4.82
N GLY A 198 -4.68 -16.54 -5.09
CA GLY A 198 -5.15 -15.92 -6.33
C GLY A 198 -5.47 -16.91 -7.44
N SER A 199 -6.25 -16.46 -8.37
CA SER A 199 -6.67 -17.19 -9.57
C SER A 199 -6.21 -16.50 -10.85
N MET A 200 -5.98 -17.27 -11.90
CA MET A 200 -5.59 -16.72 -13.21
C MET A 200 -6.82 -16.15 -13.91
N VAL A 201 -6.80 -14.85 -14.19
CA VAL A 201 -7.81 -14.16 -15.00
C VAL A 201 -7.59 -14.43 -16.48
N ASN A 202 -6.33 -14.49 -16.87
CA ASN A 202 -5.90 -14.86 -18.22
C ASN A 202 -4.50 -15.50 -18.15
N ARG A 203 -3.85 -15.74 -19.30
CA ARG A 203 -2.55 -16.44 -19.36
C ARG A 203 -1.39 -15.70 -18.64
N THR A 204 -1.53 -14.42 -18.37
CA THR A 204 -0.44 -13.57 -17.86
C THR A 204 -0.80 -12.80 -16.59
N LEU A 205 -2.08 -12.72 -16.25
CA LEU A 205 -2.57 -11.95 -15.10
C LEU A 205 -3.25 -12.88 -14.09
N LYS A 206 -2.82 -12.74 -12.84
CA LYS A 206 -3.42 -13.35 -11.66
C LYS A 206 -4.08 -12.26 -10.82
N GLU A 207 -5.21 -12.56 -10.19
CA GLU A 207 -5.87 -11.68 -9.23
C GLU A 207 -6.11 -12.41 -7.92
N LEU A 208 -5.98 -11.70 -6.80
CA LEU A 208 -6.40 -12.21 -5.50
C LEU A 208 -7.92 -12.20 -5.45
N THR A 209 -8.50 -13.31 -5.04
CA THR A 209 -9.95 -13.40 -4.82
C THR A 209 -10.35 -12.64 -3.56
N ASN A 210 -11.63 -12.33 -3.41
CA ASN A 210 -12.14 -11.73 -2.17
C ASN A 210 -11.88 -12.63 -0.95
N ASP A 211 -11.93 -13.95 -1.11
CA ASP A 211 -11.61 -14.89 -0.04
C ASP A 211 -10.12 -14.87 0.33
N ASP A 212 -9.22 -14.72 -0.66
CA ASP A 212 -7.80 -14.56 -0.39
C ASP A 212 -7.52 -13.29 0.40
N ILE A 213 -8.13 -12.18 -0.03
CA ILE A 213 -8.00 -10.88 0.64
C ILE A 213 -8.57 -10.96 2.06
N ALA A 214 -9.76 -11.54 2.23
CA ALA A 214 -10.38 -11.73 3.53
C ALA A 214 -9.51 -12.57 4.47
N LYS A 215 -8.95 -13.67 3.97
CA LYS A 215 -8.06 -14.54 4.75
C LYS A 215 -6.78 -13.82 5.21
N ILE A 216 -6.16 -13.04 4.32
CA ILE A 216 -4.99 -12.22 4.66
C ILE A 216 -5.36 -11.19 5.72
N THR A 217 -6.44 -10.45 5.49
CA THR A 217 -6.92 -9.38 6.37
C THR A 217 -7.31 -9.91 7.75
N GLN A 218 -8.10 -11.00 7.81
CA GLN A 218 -8.47 -11.64 9.07
C GLN A 218 -7.25 -12.12 9.85
N THR A 219 -6.27 -12.74 9.18
CA THR A 219 -5.03 -13.17 9.82
C THR A 219 -4.31 -11.99 10.47
N TYR A 220 -4.23 -10.87 9.77
CA TYR A 220 -3.59 -9.65 10.29
C TYR A 220 -4.37 -9.03 11.46
N HIS A 221 -5.69 -8.93 11.37
CA HIS A 221 -6.55 -8.39 12.44
C HIS A 221 -6.50 -9.24 13.70
N ILE A 222 -6.62 -10.58 13.56
CA ILE A 222 -6.51 -11.52 14.68
C ILE A 222 -5.15 -11.38 15.37
N TRP A 223 -4.06 -11.32 14.58
CA TRP A 223 -2.73 -11.12 15.12
C TRP A 223 -2.58 -9.78 15.87
N ARG A 224 -3.24 -8.73 15.41
CA ARG A 224 -3.28 -7.43 16.09
C ARG A 224 -4.14 -7.42 17.34
N GLY A 225 -4.91 -8.50 17.62
CA GLY A 225 -5.85 -8.58 18.73
C GLY A 225 -7.10 -7.70 18.51
N GLU A 226 -7.41 -7.37 17.27
CA GLU A 226 -8.66 -6.69 16.92
C GLU A 226 -9.77 -7.75 16.90
N GLU A 227 -10.82 -7.56 17.70
CA GLU A 227 -12.00 -8.40 17.61
C GLU A 227 -12.66 -8.11 16.25
N LEU A 228 -12.77 -9.14 15.42
CA LEU A 228 -13.60 -9.08 14.23
C LEU A 228 -15.04 -9.01 14.70
N THR A 229 -15.58 -7.80 14.77
CA THR A 229 -17.01 -7.63 15.03
C THR A 229 -17.76 -8.20 13.83
N THR A 230 -18.83 -8.95 14.10
CA THR A 230 -19.77 -9.43 13.07
C THR A 230 -20.27 -8.27 12.19
N GLU A 231 -20.33 -7.05 12.73
CA GLU A 231 -20.65 -5.82 12.01
C GLU A 231 -19.65 -5.46 10.91
N THR A 232 -18.35 -5.70 11.08
CA THR A 232 -17.35 -5.43 10.01
C THR A 232 -17.49 -6.45 8.87
N ALA A 233 -17.74 -7.73 9.16
CA ALA A 233 -17.94 -8.75 8.16
C ALA A 233 -19.29 -8.58 7.42
N GLU A 234 -20.33 -8.15 8.10
CA GLU A 234 -21.64 -7.83 7.50
C GLU A 234 -21.58 -6.55 6.68
N SER A 235 -20.89 -5.50 7.17
CA SER A 235 -20.66 -4.25 6.42
C SER A 235 -19.84 -4.48 5.15
N ASP A 236 -18.80 -5.30 5.20
CA ASP A 236 -18.00 -5.63 4.02
C ASP A 236 -18.80 -6.43 2.99
N LYS A 237 -19.69 -7.33 3.46
CA LYS A 237 -20.59 -8.09 2.60
C LYS A 237 -21.65 -7.18 1.95
N GLU A 238 -22.23 -6.27 2.70
CA GLU A 238 -23.21 -5.30 2.21
C GLU A 238 -22.57 -4.34 1.18
N LEU A 239 -21.33 -3.89 1.40
CA LEU A 239 -20.56 -3.09 0.45
C LEU A 239 -20.22 -3.84 -0.84
N LEU A 240 -19.90 -5.11 -0.75
CA LEU A 240 -19.68 -5.97 -1.91
C LEU A 240 -20.98 -6.15 -2.71
N GLU A 241 -22.11 -6.32 -2.05
CA GLU A 241 -23.42 -6.40 -2.69
C GLU A 241 -23.79 -5.09 -3.39
N ILE A 242 -23.58 -3.95 -2.75
CA ILE A 242 -23.80 -2.61 -3.33
C ILE A 242 -22.88 -2.40 -4.56
N ALA A 243 -21.61 -2.77 -4.46
CA ALA A 243 -20.65 -2.64 -5.56
C ALA A 243 -21.03 -3.54 -6.75
N ARG A 244 -21.46 -4.77 -6.47
CA ARG A 244 -21.99 -5.71 -7.47
C ARG A 244 -23.21 -5.14 -8.19
N ASP A 245 -24.18 -4.68 -7.43
CA ASP A 245 -25.45 -4.18 -7.98
C ASP A 245 -25.25 -2.92 -8.81
N LYS A 246 -24.32 -2.05 -8.39
CA LYS A 246 -23.91 -0.88 -9.15
C LYS A 246 -23.23 -1.27 -10.48
N ALA A 247 -22.32 -2.24 -10.45
CA ALA A 247 -21.66 -2.74 -11.66
C ALA A 247 -22.66 -3.38 -12.63
N LEU A 248 -23.65 -4.12 -12.12
CA LEU A 248 -24.73 -4.68 -12.94
C LEU A 248 -25.61 -3.59 -13.54
N GLN A 249 -25.90 -2.53 -12.81
CA GLN A 249 -26.69 -1.40 -13.29
C GLN A 249 -25.96 -0.59 -14.37
N GLU A 250 -24.65 -0.42 -14.25
CA GLU A 250 -23.81 0.22 -15.27
C GLU A 250 -23.79 -0.58 -16.59
N ILE A 251 -23.81 -1.92 -16.51
CA ILE A 251 -23.89 -2.80 -17.69
C ILE A 251 -25.25 -2.65 -18.39
N GLU A 252 -26.34 -2.51 -17.63
CA GLU A 252 -27.68 -2.28 -18.19
C GLU A 252 -27.75 -0.97 -18.98
N LEU A 253 -27.14 0.08 -18.44
CA LEU A 253 -27.11 1.41 -19.04
C LEU A 253 -26.10 1.55 -20.20
N ALA A 254 -25.15 0.63 -20.31
CA ALA A 254 -24.14 0.66 -21.35
C ALA A 254 -24.74 0.41 -22.74
N LYS A 255 -24.24 1.11 -23.76
CA LYS A 255 -24.56 0.82 -25.16
C LYS A 255 -23.84 -0.47 -25.59
N GLY A 256 -24.59 -1.49 -25.99
CA GLY A 256 -24.05 -2.77 -26.43
C GLY A 256 -25.16 -3.76 -26.80
N THR A 257 -24.78 -4.86 -27.43
CA THR A 257 -25.71 -5.94 -27.79
C THR A 257 -26.09 -6.74 -26.52
N GLU A 258 -27.23 -7.41 -26.54
CA GLU A 258 -27.68 -8.25 -25.40
C GLU A 258 -26.69 -9.39 -25.10
N GLU A 259 -25.96 -9.88 -26.07
CA GLU A 259 -24.93 -10.91 -25.91
C GLU A 259 -23.72 -10.38 -25.15
N GLU A 260 -23.26 -9.15 -25.49
CA GLU A 260 -22.15 -8.47 -24.79
C GLU A 260 -22.54 -8.15 -23.35
N LYS A 261 -23.72 -7.65 -23.12
CA LYS A 261 -24.26 -7.39 -21.77
C LYS A 261 -24.37 -8.67 -20.95
N LYS A 262 -24.84 -9.77 -21.55
CA LYS A 262 -24.93 -11.07 -20.87
C LYS A 262 -23.55 -11.59 -20.46
N LYS A 263 -22.54 -11.43 -21.33
CA LYS A 263 -21.15 -11.82 -21.04
C LYS A 263 -20.55 -10.98 -19.93
N ALA A 264 -20.78 -9.66 -19.95
CA ALA A 264 -20.34 -8.74 -18.93
C ALA A 264 -21.01 -9.01 -17.57
N ARG A 265 -22.32 -9.30 -17.53
CA ARG A 265 -23.03 -9.72 -16.30
C ARG A 265 -22.46 -11.01 -15.71
N MET A 266 -22.16 -12.01 -16.56
CA MET A 266 -21.54 -13.25 -16.08
C MET A 266 -20.16 -12.98 -15.45
N LEU A 267 -19.36 -12.08 -16.02
CA LEU A 267 -18.06 -11.72 -15.48
C LEU A 267 -18.20 -11.03 -14.10
N VAL A 268 -19.10 -10.05 -13.99
CA VAL A 268 -19.38 -9.37 -12.71
C VAL A 268 -19.87 -10.37 -11.67
N LEU A 269 -20.85 -11.21 -11.99
CA LEU A 269 -21.35 -12.23 -11.06
C LEU A 269 -20.28 -13.26 -10.66
N GLN A 270 -19.26 -13.45 -11.48
CA GLN A 270 -18.13 -14.33 -11.18
C GLN A 270 -17.10 -13.67 -10.26
N GLN A 271 -16.93 -12.34 -10.36
CA GLN A 271 -16.06 -11.54 -9.51
C GLN A 271 -16.59 -11.34 -8.08
N PHE A 272 -17.92 -11.43 -7.92
CA PHE A 272 -18.59 -11.21 -6.63
C PHE A 272 -19.15 -12.53 -6.03
N LYS A 273 -18.73 -13.68 -6.52
CA LYS A 273 -18.95 -15.00 -5.91
C LYS A 273 -17.86 -15.32 -4.90
#